data_72fcb7e7401709526df2feb396a9bb65
#
_entry.id   72fcb7e7401709526df2feb396a9bb65
#
_cell.length_a   1.000
_cell.length_b   1.000
_cell.length_c   1.000
_cell.angle_alpha   90.00
_cell.angle_beta   90.00
_cell.angle_gamma   90.00
#
_symmetry.space_group_name_H-M   'P 1'
#
loop_
_entity.id
_entity.type
_entity.pdbx_description
1 polymer ?
#
loop_
_entity_poly.entity_id
_entity_poly.type
_entity_poly.pdbx_seq_one_letter_code
_entity_poly.pdbx_strand_id
1 'polypeptide(L)'
;MKASAAVLLVWASCVSASAMAGPDKPGGAAVIRTVDVTLPNGSLTFPPGVGSNLANAQCVICHSAGMVTRQPPLSFQEWKAEVTKMRAVYGAPLAADEVDQIARYLTAINGKP
;
A
#
# COMPACT_ATOMS: atom_id res chain seq x y z
N MET A 1 51.67 10.86 -61.27
CA MET A 1 51.42 11.73 -60.12
C MET A 1 51.04 10.80 -58.96
N LYS A 2 51.90 10.71 -57.95
CA LYS A 2 51.85 9.71 -56.87
C LYS A 2 51.29 10.39 -55.61
N ALA A 3 50.13 9.93 -55.12
CA ALA A 3 49.58 10.36 -53.84
C ALA A 3 49.92 9.31 -52.78
N SER A 4 50.74 9.71 -51.81
CA SER A 4 51.11 8.87 -50.67
C SER A 4 50.09 9.03 -49.58
N ALA A 5 49.43 7.93 -49.19
CA ALA A 5 48.56 7.88 -48.05
C ALA A 5 49.38 7.62 -46.79
N ALA A 6 49.38 8.56 -45.86
CA ALA A 6 49.98 8.40 -44.52
C ALA A 6 48.96 7.77 -43.59
N VAL A 7 49.26 6.55 -43.14
CA VAL A 7 48.46 5.84 -42.11
C VAL A 7 48.93 6.29 -40.72
N LEU A 8 48.11 7.05 -40.00
CA LEU A 8 48.35 7.40 -38.62
C LEU A 8 47.82 6.29 -37.69
N LEU A 9 48.75 5.53 -37.10
CA LEU A 9 48.46 4.55 -36.05
C LEU A 9 48.32 5.29 -34.74
N VAL A 10 47.06 5.41 -34.28
CA VAL A 10 46.76 5.91 -32.93
C VAL A 10 46.86 4.76 -31.94
N TRP A 11 47.87 4.81 -31.12
CA TRP A 11 48.05 3.91 -29.98
C TRP A 11 47.11 4.34 -28.85
N ALA A 12 46.06 3.57 -28.64
CA ALA A 12 45.17 3.72 -27.48
C ALA A 12 45.84 3.11 -26.24
N SER A 13 46.40 3.96 -25.39
CA SER A 13 46.93 3.55 -24.08
C SER A 13 45.78 3.25 -23.14
N CYS A 14 45.48 1.95 -22.92
CA CYS A 14 44.59 1.51 -21.85
C CYS A 14 45.23 1.78 -20.48
N VAL A 15 44.84 2.86 -19.82
CA VAL A 15 45.17 3.10 -18.43
C VAL A 15 44.28 2.17 -17.59
N SER A 16 44.85 1.06 -17.13
CA SER A 16 44.22 0.18 -16.14
C SER A 16 44.22 0.89 -14.80
N ALA A 17 43.06 1.46 -14.42
CA ALA A 17 42.85 1.95 -13.08
C ALA A 17 42.74 0.74 -12.14
N SER A 18 43.84 0.41 -11.46
CA SER A 18 43.80 -0.54 -10.34
C SER A 18 43.01 0.09 -9.22
N ALA A 19 41.76 -0.38 -9.04
CA ALA A 19 40.99 -0.04 -7.86
C ALA A 19 41.71 -0.61 -6.63
N MET A 20 42.31 0.27 -5.85
CA MET A 20 42.82 -0.07 -4.53
C MET A 20 41.62 -0.39 -3.64
N ALA A 21 41.39 -1.68 -3.42
CA ALA A 21 40.49 -2.13 -2.37
C ALA A 21 41.07 -1.65 -1.03
N GLY A 22 40.42 -0.69 -0.41
CA GLY A 22 40.76 -0.28 0.95
C GLY A 22 40.68 -1.46 1.91
N PRO A 23 41.39 -1.42 3.06
CA PRO A 23 41.31 -2.49 4.02
C PRO A 23 39.85 -2.70 4.45
N ASP A 24 39.31 -3.90 4.18
CA ASP A 24 38.00 -4.31 4.64
C ASP A 24 37.92 -4.07 6.15
N LYS A 25 37.14 -3.08 6.56
CA LYS A 25 36.70 -3.01 7.97
C LYS A 25 36.06 -4.35 8.29
N PRO A 26 36.48 -5.06 9.34
CA PRO A 26 35.82 -6.28 9.74
C PRO A 26 34.35 -5.93 9.97
N GLY A 27 33.51 -6.33 9.01
CA GLY A 27 32.07 -6.14 9.10
C GLY A 27 31.62 -6.81 10.38
N GLY A 28 31.21 -6.02 11.37
CA GLY A 28 30.60 -6.56 12.57
C GLY A 28 29.45 -7.45 12.14
N ALA A 29 29.45 -8.71 12.60
CA ALA A 29 28.38 -9.66 12.28
C ALA A 29 27.05 -9.01 12.60
N ALA A 30 26.17 -8.93 11.60
CA ALA A 30 24.83 -8.40 11.81
C ALA A 30 24.13 -9.27 12.85
N VAL A 31 23.85 -8.71 14.01
CA VAL A 31 23.09 -9.39 15.06
C VAL A 31 21.63 -9.35 14.65
N ILE A 32 21.13 -10.45 14.11
CA ILE A 32 19.71 -10.63 13.81
C ILE A 32 19.00 -10.90 15.13
N ARG A 33 18.17 -9.96 15.58
CA ARG A 33 17.28 -10.16 16.73
C ARG A 33 15.91 -10.56 16.22
N THR A 34 15.46 -11.74 16.65
CA THR A 34 14.05 -12.12 16.49
C THR A 34 13.24 -11.40 17.57
N VAL A 35 12.23 -10.69 17.18
CA VAL A 35 11.28 -10.04 18.09
C VAL A 35 9.91 -10.68 17.88
N ASP A 36 9.37 -11.28 18.92
CA ASP A 36 7.99 -11.78 18.91
C ASP A 36 7.04 -10.59 19.02
N VAL A 37 6.27 -10.37 17.96
CA VAL A 37 5.27 -9.31 17.92
C VAL A 37 3.89 -9.95 17.91
N THR A 38 3.15 -9.78 18.99
CA THR A 38 1.72 -10.11 19.01
C THR A 38 0.95 -8.94 18.41
N LEU A 39 0.41 -9.13 17.22
CA LEU A 39 -0.46 -8.13 16.61
C LEU A 39 -1.79 -8.08 17.37
N PRO A 40 -2.31 -6.88 17.69
CA PRO A 40 -3.64 -6.78 18.28
C PRO A 40 -4.66 -7.43 17.34
N ASN A 41 -5.49 -8.31 17.86
CA ASN A 41 -6.59 -8.90 17.12
C ASN A 41 -7.57 -7.79 16.74
N GLY A 42 -7.46 -7.29 15.50
CA GLY A 42 -8.47 -6.39 14.95
C GLY A 42 -9.80 -7.14 14.81
N SER A 43 -10.90 -6.42 14.93
CA SER A 43 -12.21 -7.03 14.66
C SER A 43 -12.25 -7.53 13.23
N LEU A 44 -12.48 -8.84 13.05
CA LEU A 44 -12.61 -9.47 11.74
C LEU A 44 -13.98 -9.18 11.12
N THR A 45 -14.96 -8.86 11.95
CA THR A 45 -16.32 -8.60 11.53
C THR A 45 -16.81 -7.25 12.05
N PHE A 46 -17.75 -6.67 11.33
CA PHE A 46 -18.44 -5.48 11.77
C PHE A 46 -19.41 -5.80 12.93
N PRO A 47 -19.63 -4.86 13.86
CA PRO A 47 -20.60 -5.02 14.94
C PRO A 47 -22.01 -5.36 14.42
N PRO A 48 -22.82 -6.10 15.18
CA PRO A 48 -24.19 -6.37 14.77
C PRO A 48 -25.02 -5.08 14.68
N GLY A 49 -25.93 -5.05 13.70
CA GLY A 49 -26.83 -3.92 13.44
C GLY A 49 -27.47 -4.01 12.08
N VAL A 50 -28.42 -3.13 11.79
CA VAL A 50 -29.09 -3.09 10.49
C VAL A 50 -28.07 -2.71 9.41
N GLY A 51 -27.82 -3.61 8.46
CA GLY A 51 -26.80 -3.43 7.41
C GLY A 51 -25.45 -4.13 7.70
N SER A 52 -25.26 -4.71 8.90
CA SER A 52 -24.03 -5.41 9.24
C SER A 52 -23.71 -6.58 8.32
N ASN A 53 -24.70 -7.35 7.90
CA ASN A 53 -24.53 -8.47 6.98
C ASN A 53 -23.98 -8.00 5.63
N LEU A 54 -24.52 -6.90 5.12
CA LEU A 54 -24.08 -6.30 3.87
C LEU A 54 -22.64 -5.78 4.00
N ALA A 55 -22.33 -5.06 5.08
CA ALA A 55 -20.98 -4.59 5.34
C ALA A 55 -19.97 -5.76 5.48
N ASN A 56 -20.34 -6.83 6.17
CA ASN A 56 -19.50 -8.02 6.29
C ASN A 56 -19.34 -8.78 4.96
N ALA A 57 -20.34 -8.76 4.10
CA ALA A 57 -20.24 -9.42 2.80
C ALA A 57 -19.38 -8.64 1.80
N GLN A 58 -19.45 -7.32 1.81
CA GLN A 58 -18.90 -6.48 0.75
C GLN A 58 -17.62 -5.74 1.14
N CYS A 59 -17.48 -5.29 2.39
CA CYS A 59 -16.34 -4.49 2.77
C CYS A 59 -15.11 -5.33 3.12
N VAL A 60 -15.29 -6.50 3.77
CA VAL A 60 -14.16 -7.32 4.24
C VAL A 60 -13.44 -8.08 3.12
N ILE A 61 -13.91 -7.98 1.90
CA ILE A 61 -13.25 -8.56 0.72
C ILE A 61 -11.85 -7.94 0.53
N CYS A 62 -11.69 -6.65 0.82
CA CYS A 62 -10.46 -5.91 0.54
C CYS A 62 -9.71 -5.45 1.81
N HIS A 63 -10.41 -5.26 2.92
CA HIS A 63 -9.81 -4.76 4.17
C HIS A 63 -10.60 -5.25 5.40
N SER A 64 -10.00 -5.15 6.58
CA SER A 64 -10.65 -5.59 7.81
C SER A 64 -11.74 -4.62 8.27
N ALA A 65 -12.75 -5.13 8.97
CA ALA A 65 -13.76 -4.31 9.64
C ALA A 65 -13.11 -3.30 10.61
N GLY A 66 -12.05 -3.72 11.31
CA GLY A 66 -11.30 -2.85 12.21
C GLY A 66 -10.61 -1.66 11.53
N MET A 67 -10.24 -1.78 10.25
CA MET A 67 -9.73 -0.64 9.49
C MET A 67 -10.79 0.44 9.32
N VAL A 68 -12.02 0.03 9.02
CA VAL A 68 -13.15 0.96 8.83
C VAL A 68 -13.58 1.59 10.15
N THR A 69 -13.76 0.77 11.19
CA THR A 69 -14.26 1.24 12.49
C THR A 69 -13.27 2.10 13.28
N ARG A 70 -11.99 2.12 12.90
CA ARG A 70 -10.98 3.03 13.47
C ARG A 70 -10.86 4.36 12.74
N GLN A 71 -11.60 4.58 11.66
CA GLN A 71 -11.66 5.89 11.03
C GLN A 71 -12.27 6.92 11.99
N PRO A 72 -11.92 8.20 11.85
CA PRO A 72 -12.63 9.25 12.58
C PRO A 72 -14.14 9.16 12.34
N PRO A 73 -14.97 9.51 13.33
CA PRO A 73 -16.42 9.55 13.15
C PRO A 73 -16.81 10.46 11.98
N LEU A 74 -17.56 9.93 11.05
CA LEU A 74 -18.03 10.65 9.85
C LEU A 74 -19.55 10.82 9.88
N SER A 75 -20.03 11.91 9.32
CA SER A 75 -21.47 12.09 9.07
C SER A 75 -21.98 11.11 8.00
N PHE A 76 -23.30 10.98 7.90
CA PHE A 76 -23.89 10.13 6.85
C PHE A 76 -23.41 10.51 5.44
N GLN A 77 -23.31 11.80 5.13
CA GLN A 77 -22.87 12.25 3.80
C GLN A 77 -21.41 11.91 3.52
N GLU A 78 -20.55 12.04 4.52
CA GLU A 78 -19.14 11.67 4.41
C GLU A 78 -18.98 10.15 4.25
N TRP A 79 -19.70 9.34 5.05
CA TRP A 79 -19.71 7.89 4.87
C TRP A 79 -20.23 7.49 3.49
N LYS A 80 -21.31 8.13 3.02
CA LYS A 80 -21.84 7.88 1.68
C LYS A 80 -20.82 8.21 0.59
N ALA A 81 -20.08 9.30 0.73
CA ALA A 81 -19.03 9.67 -0.22
C ALA A 81 -17.90 8.63 -0.24
N GLU A 82 -17.46 8.15 0.92
CA GLU A 82 -16.43 7.11 1.01
C GLU A 82 -16.89 5.78 0.41
N VAL A 83 -18.10 5.32 0.72
CA VAL A 83 -18.67 4.08 0.14
C VAL A 83 -18.85 4.21 -1.37
N THR A 84 -19.27 5.38 -1.85
CA THR A 84 -19.37 5.67 -3.29
C THR A 84 -18.00 5.57 -3.95
N LYS A 85 -16.95 6.10 -3.31
CA LYS A 85 -15.57 6.02 -3.80
C LYS A 85 -15.08 4.56 -3.86
N MET A 86 -15.38 3.73 -2.85
CA MET A 86 -15.06 2.31 -2.88
C MET A 86 -15.67 1.63 -4.12
N ARG A 87 -16.94 1.94 -4.42
CA ARG A 87 -17.62 1.41 -5.60
C ARG A 87 -17.05 1.95 -6.91
N ALA A 88 -16.95 3.28 -7.04
CA ALA A 88 -16.68 3.93 -8.32
C ALA A 88 -15.18 3.92 -8.70
N VAL A 89 -14.28 4.00 -7.72
CA VAL A 89 -12.84 4.12 -7.94
C VAL A 89 -12.11 2.81 -7.72
N TYR A 90 -12.48 2.08 -6.68
CA TYR A 90 -11.79 0.84 -6.30
C TYR A 90 -12.51 -0.44 -6.74
N GLY A 91 -13.66 -0.31 -7.40
CA GLY A 91 -14.37 -1.45 -7.98
C GLY A 91 -15.02 -2.38 -6.95
N ALA A 92 -15.37 -1.87 -5.77
CA ALA A 92 -16.10 -2.67 -4.79
C ALA A 92 -17.42 -3.18 -5.39
N PRO A 93 -17.79 -4.46 -5.21
CA PRO A 93 -18.94 -5.09 -5.86
C PRO A 93 -20.26 -4.69 -5.19
N LEU A 94 -20.52 -3.39 -5.10
CA LEU A 94 -21.70 -2.80 -4.48
C LEU A 94 -22.73 -2.40 -5.53
N ALA A 95 -23.98 -2.75 -5.32
CA ALA A 95 -25.09 -2.15 -6.07
C ALA A 95 -25.29 -0.67 -5.66
N ALA A 96 -25.92 0.11 -6.52
CA ALA A 96 -26.04 1.56 -6.27
C ALA A 96 -26.90 1.87 -5.03
N ASP A 97 -27.93 1.08 -4.76
CA ASP A 97 -28.83 1.17 -3.60
C ASP A 97 -28.17 0.67 -2.29
N GLU A 98 -27.18 -0.21 -2.37
CA GLU A 98 -26.44 -0.70 -1.21
C GLU A 98 -25.54 0.39 -0.59
N VAL A 99 -25.12 1.38 -1.36
CA VAL A 99 -24.29 2.50 -0.89
C VAL A 99 -24.95 3.23 0.28
N ASP A 100 -26.22 3.55 0.15
CA ASP A 100 -26.98 4.26 1.20
C ASP A 100 -27.19 3.37 2.43
N GLN A 101 -27.42 2.09 2.24
CA GLN A 101 -27.62 1.14 3.34
C GLN A 101 -26.33 1.01 4.17
N ILE A 102 -25.18 0.84 3.51
CA ILE A 102 -23.89 0.75 4.17
C ILE A 102 -23.54 2.08 4.85
N ALA A 103 -23.76 3.22 4.19
CA ALA A 103 -23.48 4.52 4.78
C ALA A 103 -24.31 4.77 6.06
N ARG A 104 -25.60 4.41 6.07
CA ARG A 104 -26.45 4.47 7.28
C ARG A 104 -25.92 3.56 8.39
N TYR A 105 -25.54 2.36 8.05
CA TYR A 105 -24.98 1.43 9.01
C TYR A 105 -23.67 1.97 9.62
N LEU A 106 -22.74 2.45 8.79
CA LEU A 106 -21.47 3.02 9.27
C LEU A 106 -21.69 4.27 10.13
N THR A 107 -22.67 5.10 9.78
CA THR A 107 -23.08 6.24 10.62
C THR A 107 -23.61 5.78 11.96
N ALA A 108 -24.35 4.69 12.00
CA ALA A 108 -24.91 4.17 13.25
C ALA A 108 -23.85 3.62 14.20
N ILE A 109 -22.76 3.03 13.69
CA ILE A 109 -21.71 2.42 14.50
C ILE A 109 -20.51 3.34 14.77
N ASN A 110 -20.24 4.29 13.90
CA ASN A 110 -19.11 5.22 13.99
C ASN A 110 -19.43 6.56 13.31
N GLY A 111 -20.57 7.15 13.65
CA GLY A 111 -21.00 8.42 13.07
C GLY A 111 -20.81 9.61 14.00
N LYS A 112 -20.80 10.79 13.40
CA LYS A 112 -20.97 12.09 14.06
C LYS A 112 -22.26 12.74 13.57
N PRO A 113 -22.85 13.66 14.36
CA PRO A 113 -24.00 14.45 13.93
C PRO A 113 -23.73 15.23 12.64
#